data_e1ca258cd9a2f8874746ed54972d4da0
#
_entry.id   e1ca258cd9a2f8874746ed54972d4da0
#
_cell.length_a   1.000
_cell.length_b   1.000
_cell.length_c   1.000
_cell.angle_alpha   90.00
_cell.angle_beta   90.00
_cell.angle_gamma   90.00
#
_symmetry.space_group_name_H-M   'P 1'
#
loop_
_entity.id
_entity.type
_entity.pdbx_description
1 polymer ?
#
loop_
_entity_poly.entity_id
_entity_poly.type
_entity_poly.pdbx_seq_one_letter_code
_entity_poly.pdbx_strand_id
1 'polypeptide(L)' 'MDMRKLVGRNVRRLRLAAGMTQEQFAERSGFSQQYISDLERGRRNPTIVSLFELAQALRAMPIDLIRED' A
#
# COMPACT_ATOMS: atom_id res chain seq x y z
N MET A 1 -13.52 2.58 -13.03
CA MET A 1 -12.24 2.52 -12.32
C MET A 1 -12.30 1.50 -11.21
N ASP A 2 -11.26 0.70 -11.04
CA ASP A 2 -11.18 -0.23 -9.91
C ASP A 2 -10.26 0.37 -8.84
N MET A 3 -10.86 0.86 -7.77
CA MET A 3 -10.14 1.51 -6.68
C MET A 3 -9.13 0.59 -6.01
N ARG A 4 -9.44 -0.70 -5.91
CA ARG A 4 -8.51 -1.65 -5.28
C ARG A 4 -7.25 -1.80 -6.12
N LYS A 5 -7.39 -1.83 -7.43
CA LYS A 5 -6.23 -1.89 -8.33
C LYS A 5 -5.44 -0.59 -8.30
N LEU A 6 -6.14 0.55 -8.25
CA LEU A 6 -5.48 1.84 -8.16
C LEU A 6 -4.63 1.94 -6.88
N VAL A 7 -5.22 1.59 -5.75
CA VAL A 7 -4.51 1.61 -4.47
C VAL A 7 -3.32 0.65 -4.50
N GLY A 8 -3.53 -0.55 -5.02
CA GLY A 8 -2.46 -1.54 -5.10
C GLY A 8 -1.29 -1.06 -5.93
N ARG A 9 -1.58 -0.43 -7.07
CA ARG A 9 -0.54 0.12 -7.95
C ARG A 9 0.22 1.27 -7.27
N ASN A 10 -0.51 2.16 -6.59
CA ASN A 10 0.10 3.27 -5.88
C ASN A 10 0.99 2.78 -4.74
N VAL A 11 0.52 1.82 -3.97
CA VAL A 11 1.29 1.24 -2.86
C VAL A 11 2.58 0.62 -3.39
N ARG A 12 2.48 -0.17 -4.46
CA ARG A 12 3.66 -0.81 -5.04
C ARG A 12 4.67 0.23 -5.52
N ARG A 13 4.20 1.24 -6.23
CA ARG A 13 5.08 2.31 -6.72
C ARG A 13 5.78 3.02 -5.57
N LEU A 14 5.05 3.38 -4.53
CA LEU A 14 5.62 4.07 -3.38
C LEU A 14 6.58 3.18 -2.59
N ARG A 15 6.25 1.89 -2.48
CA ARG A 15 7.13 0.92 -1.82
C ARG A 15 8.47 0.81 -2.55
N LEU A 16 8.41 0.66 -3.86
CA LEU A 16 9.63 0.55 -4.67
C LEU A 16 10.44 1.83 -4.62
N ALA A 17 9.77 2.99 -4.66
CA ALA A 17 10.44 4.29 -4.55
C ALA A 17 11.12 4.45 -3.19
N ALA A 18 10.58 3.82 -2.15
CA ALA A 18 11.17 3.85 -0.82
C ALA A 18 12.28 2.81 -0.63
N GLY A 19 12.55 2.02 -1.67
CA GLY A 19 13.62 1.00 -1.61
C GLY A 19 13.28 -0.20 -0.76
N MET A 20 12.00 -0.48 -0.54
CA MET A 20 11.59 -1.59 0.31
C MET A 20 11.12 -2.80 -0.49
N THR A 21 11.46 -4.00 0.00
CA THR A 21 10.81 -5.23 -0.43
C THR A 21 9.44 -5.33 0.20
N GLN A 22 8.60 -6.25 -0.30
CA GLN A 22 7.30 -6.51 0.33
C GLN A 22 7.47 -6.95 1.78
N GLU A 23 8.48 -7.76 2.06
CA GLU A 23 8.75 -8.24 3.42
C GLU A 23 9.10 -7.08 4.36
N GLN A 24 9.96 -6.17 3.90
CA GLN A 24 10.36 -5.01 4.69
C GLN A 24 9.17 -4.09 4.96
N PHE A 25 8.33 -3.89 3.95
CA PHE A 25 7.14 -3.06 4.10
C PHE A 25 6.14 -3.72 5.05
N ALA A 26 5.95 -5.04 4.95
CA ALA A 26 5.10 -5.78 5.87
C ALA A 26 5.56 -5.57 7.32
N GLU A 27 6.85 -5.73 7.56
CA GLU A 27 7.41 -5.55 8.89
C GLU A 27 7.19 -4.14 9.41
N ARG A 28 7.43 -3.14 8.57
CA ARG A 28 7.28 -1.74 8.97
C ARG A 28 5.83 -1.33 9.20
N SER A 29 4.92 -1.85 8.39
CA SER A 29 3.52 -1.47 8.46
C SER A 29 2.71 -2.25 9.50
N GLY A 30 3.23 -3.40 9.94
CA GLY A 30 2.49 -4.29 10.84
C GLY A 30 1.51 -5.21 10.13
N PHE A 31 1.44 -5.16 8.80
CA PHE A 31 0.63 -6.10 8.03
C PHE A 31 1.47 -7.31 7.64
N SER A 32 0.80 -8.41 7.29
CA SER A 32 1.53 -9.59 6.82
C SER A 32 2.04 -9.37 5.40
N GLN A 33 3.07 -10.12 5.02
CA GLN A 33 3.57 -10.07 3.64
C GLN A 33 2.50 -10.52 2.65
N GLN A 34 1.71 -11.53 3.04
CA GLN A 34 0.61 -11.99 2.19
C GLN A 34 -0.40 -10.87 1.95
N TYR A 35 -0.73 -10.09 2.99
CA TYR A 35 -1.62 -8.96 2.85
C TYR A 35 -1.05 -7.94 1.86
N ILE A 36 0.23 -7.58 2.01
CA ILE A 36 0.89 -6.62 1.12
C ILE A 36 0.86 -7.12 -0.32
N SER A 37 1.18 -8.40 -0.52
CA SER A 37 1.16 -9.00 -1.86
C SER A 37 -0.24 -8.91 -2.49
N ASP A 38 -1.26 -9.29 -1.73
CA ASP A 38 -2.65 -9.24 -2.22
C ASP A 38 -3.09 -7.79 -2.48
N LEU A 39 -2.69 -6.88 -1.59
CA LEU A 39 -3.01 -5.46 -1.74
C LEU A 39 -2.46 -4.91 -3.04
N GLU A 40 -1.20 -5.21 -3.35
CA GLU A 40 -0.56 -4.71 -4.56
C GLU A 40 -1.15 -5.30 -5.83
N ARG A 41 -1.80 -6.46 -5.71
CA ARG A 41 -2.50 -7.09 -6.84
C ARG A 41 -3.95 -6.62 -6.99
N GLY A 42 -4.39 -5.71 -6.13
CA GLY A 42 -5.76 -5.21 -6.18
C GLY A 42 -6.77 -6.19 -5.59
N ARG A 43 -6.35 -7.08 -4.70
CA ARG A 43 -7.20 -8.11 -4.11
C ARG A 43 -7.65 -7.80 -2.69
N ARG A 44 -7.30 -6.63 -2.17
CA ARG A 44 -7.70 -6.20 -0.84
C ARG A 44 -8.45 -4.89 -0.90
N ASN A 45 -9.33 -4.71 0.05
CA ASN A 45 -10.11 -3.50 0.21
C ASN A 45 -9.77 -2.90 1.57
N PRO A 46 -8.68 -2.12 1.65
CA PRO A 46 -8.25 -1.59 2.94
C PRO A 46 -9.28 -0.62 3.51
N THR A 47 -9.39 -0.62 4.83
CA THR A 47 -10.20 0.37 5.53
C THR A 47 -9.47 1.72 5.49
N ILE A 48 -10.18 2.79 5.88
CA ILE A 48 -9.56 4.11 5.99
C ILE A 48 -8.40 4.06 6.98
N VAL A 49 -8.56 3.35 8.09
CA VAL A 49 -7.50 3.21 9.09
C VAL A 49 -6.31 2.45 8.51
N SER A 50 -6.57 1.36 7.78
CA SER A 50 -5.49 0.61 7.12
C SER A 50 -4.74 1.47 6.11
N LEU A 51 -5.46 2.29 5.33
CA LEU A 51 -4.84 3.23 4.39
C LEU A 51 -3.88 4.17 5.11
N PHE A 52 -4.31 4.72 6.24
CA PHE A 52 -3.48 5.61 7.04
C PHE A 52 -2.20 4.89 7.51
N GLU A 53 -2.35 3.67 8.03
CA GLU A 53 -1.21 2.91 8.54
C GLU A 53 -0.23 2.53 7.44
N LEU A 54 -0.75 2.15 6.28
CA LEU A 54 0.08 1.85 5.11
C LEU A 54 0.84 3.09 4.64
N ALA A 55 0.15 4.22 4.56
CA ALA A 55 0.77 5.49 4.15
C ALA A 55 1.87 5.89 5.12
N GLN A 56 1.62 5.73 6.41
CA GLN A 56 2.60 6.05 7.45
C GLN A 56 3.88 5.24 7.27
N ALA A 57 3.75 3.96 7.00
CA ALA A 57 4.91 3.08 6.79
C ALA A 57 5.67 3.46 5.52
N LEU A 58 5.00 4.04 4.55
CA LEU A 58 5.61 4.52 3.30
C LEU A 58 6.11 5.96 3.42
N ARG A 59 5.88 6.61 4.55
CA ARG A 59 6.16 8.05 4.75
C ARG A 59 5.46 8.91 3.71
N ALA A 60 4.25 8.50 3.37
CA ALA A 60 3.39 9.17 2.40
C ALA A 60 2.12 9.63 3.10
N MET A 61 1.31 10.40 2.39
CA MET A 61 0.00 10.81 2.90
C MET A 61 -1.06 9.83 2.38
N PRO A 62 -2.15 9.61 3.12
CA PRO A 62 -3.20 8.71 2.65
C PRO A 62 -3.70 9.04 1.24
N ILE A 63 -3.78 10.33 0.89
CA ILE A 63 -4.21 10.73 -0.44
C ILE A 63 -3.31 10.18 -1.54
N ASP A 64 -2.03 9.96 -1.24
CA ASP A 64 -1.10 9.44 -2.24
C ASP A 64 -1.43 8.01 -2.64
N LEU A 65 -2.16 7.29 -1.80
CA LEU A 65 -2.55 5.91 -2.09
C LEU A 65 -3.79 5.83 -2.96
N ILE A 66 -4.60 6.87 -2.99
CA ILE A 66 -5.86 6.87 -3.74
C ILE A 66 -5.89 7.86 -4.89
N ARG A 67 -4.79 8.53 -5.14
CA ARG A 67 -4.70 9.52 -6.22
C ARG A 67 -4.52 8.84 -7.57
N GLU A 68 -5.26 9.29 -8.56
CA GLU A 68 -4.99 8.93 -9.94
C GLU A 68 -3.77 9.72 -10.43
N ASP A 69 -3.00 9.07 -11.29
CA ASP A 69 -1.83 9.73 -11.90
C ASP A 69 -2.26 10.72 -12.96
#